data_462881cb5f110570eff275ac15607695
#
_entry.id   462881cb5f110570eff275ac15607695
#
_cell.length_a   1.000
_cell.length_b   1.000
_cell.length_c   1.000
_cell.angle_alpha   90.00
_cell.angle_beta   90.00
_cell.angle_gamma   90.00
#
_symmetry.space_group_name_H-M   'P 1'
#
loop_
_entity.id
_entity.type
_entity.pdbx_description
1 polymer ?
#
loop_
_entity_poly.entity_id
_entity_poly.type
_entity_poly.pdbx_seq_one_letter_code
_entity_poly.pdbx_strand_id
1 'polypeptide(L)'
;MALLYNAPRAATIKAKTDCILWALDRGTFNNIVKEAAVKKREKYENSLKNVPILSTIDAYELGQICDAVNSEKANKGDYIIKQGEKGDKFFILDEGEAYAAKVFNPGEPEQNVKDYKKGDYFGELALLRDEPRAASVIAKTDCRLITLDRLAFKRLLGPLEKLLQRNSEMYQKYNAGK
;
A
#
# COMPACT_ATOMS: atom_id res chain seq x y z
N MET A 1 -7.77 18.83 17.59
CA MET A 1 -9.10 18.47 18.14
C MET A 1 -10.10 19.63 18.01
N ALA A 2 -9.93 20.77 18.69
CA ALA A 2 -10.89 21.88 18.67
C ALA A 2 -11.19 22.44 17.25
N LEU A 3 -10.21 22.50 16.36
CA LEU A 3 -10.39 22.98 14.98
C LEU A 3 -11.15 22.00 14.09
N LEU A 4 -10.91 20.68 14.27
CA LEU A 4 -11.54 19.63 13.44
C LEU A 4 -12.97 19.33 13.90
N TYR A 5 -13.20 19.24 15.21
CA TYR A 5 -14.45 18.74 15.77
C TYR A 5 -15.34 19.82 16.39
N ASN A 6 -14.99 21.09 16.20
CA ASN A 6 -15.71 22.23 16.80
C ASN A 6 -15.89 22.10 18.32
N ALA A 7 -14.94 21.45 18.97
CA ALA A 7 -14.97 21.21 20.42
C ALA A 7 -14.26 22.33 21.19
N PRO A 8 -14.59 22.55 22.47
CA PRO A 8 -13.83 23.45 23.35
C PRO A 8 -12.35 23.03 23.46
N ARG A 9 -11.48 23.96 23.86
CA ARG A 9 -10.08 23.64 24.14
C ARG A 9 -9.97 22.64 25.28
N ALA A 10 -9.30 21.52 25.06
CA ALA A 10 -9.13 20.45 26.04
C ALA A 10 -8.17 20.83 27.19
N ALA A 11 -7.27 21.79 26.95
CA ALA A 11 -6.27 22.21 27.92
C ALA A 11 -5.86 23.69 27.72
N THR A 12 -5.35 24.31 28.77
CA THR A 12 -4.71 25.60 28.74
C THR A 12 -3.21 25.44 28.50
N ILE A 13 -2.66 26.22 27.59
CA ILE A 13 -1.21 26.24 27.30
C ILE A 13 -0.63 27.56 27.83
N LYS A 14 0.42 27.47 28.65
CA LYS A 14 1.18 28.60 29.16
C LYS A 14 2.61 28.58 28.67
N ALA A 15 3.10 29.72 28.18
CA ALA A 15 4.51 29.86 27.83
C ALA A 15 5.37 29.82 29.12
N LYS A 16 6.45 29.04 29.12
CA LYS A 16 7.46 29.01 30.19
C LYS A 16 8.62 29.98 29.95
N THR A 17 8.84 30.32 28.68
CA THR A 17 9.86 31.27 28.21
C THR A 17 9.22 32.17 27.17
N ASP A 18 9.94 33.17 26.67
CA ASP A 18 9.52 33.95 25.51
C ASP A 18 9.37 33.02 24.32
N CYS A 19 8.24 33.11 23.60
CA CYS A 19 7.88 32.23 22.49
C CYS A 19 7.47 33.06 21.27
N ILE A 20 7.90 32.61 20.09
CA ILE A 20 7.36 33.08 18.81
C ILE A 20 6.40 32.00 18.31
N LEU A 21 5.17 32.37 18.01
CA LEU A 21 4.12 31.44 17.62
C LEU A 21 3.59 31.79 16.24
N TRP A 22 3.36 30.75 15.44
CA TRP A 22 2.57 30.86 14.21
C TRP A 22 1.11 30.51 14.50
N ALA A 23 0.20 31.37 14.09
CA ALA A 23 -1.23 31.17 14.28
C ALA A 23 -1.90 30.88 12.93
N LEU A 24 -2.79 29.91 12.92
CA LEU A 24 -3.61 29.57 11.78
C LEU A 24 -5.08 29.56 12.22
N ASP A 25 -5.93 30.31 11.52
CA ASP A 25 -7.36 30.31 11.79
C ASP A 25 -8.03 29.00 11.32
N ARG A 26 -9.25 28.75 11.82
CA ARG A 26 -10.00 27.52 11.50
C ARG A 26 -10.30 27.38 10.04
N GLY A 27 -10.68 28.46 9.36
CA GLY A 27 -11.04 28.43 7.93
C GLY A 27 -9.85 28.00 7.08
N THR A 28 -8.73 28.67 7.29
CA THR A 28 -7.47 28.36 6.60
C THR A 28 -6.98 26.94 6.91
N PHE A 29 -7.02 26.52 8.19
CA PHE A 29 -6.66 25.15 8.57
C PHE A 29 -7.52 24.10 7.86
N ASN A 30 -8.86 24.28 7.88
CA ASN A 30 -9.77 23.34 7.25
C ASN A 30 -9.58 23.29 5.72
N ASN A 31 -9.32 24.44 5.08
CA ASN A 31 -9.06 24.49 3.64
C ASN A 31 -7.76 23.76 3.30
N ILE A 32 -6.68 23.96 4.05
CA ILE A 32 -5.42 23.24 3.84
C ILE A 32 -5.62 21.73 3.99
N VAL A 33 -6.34 21.27 5.02
CA VAL A 33 -6.61 19.84 5.24
C VAL A 33 -7.45 19.26 4.11
N LYS A 34 -8.49 19.99 3.66
CA LYS A 34 -9.33 19.55 2.51
C LYS A 34 -8.52 19.48 1.22
N GLU A 35 -7.74 20.52 0.91
CA GLU A 35 -6.89 20.53 -0.28
C GLU A 35 -5.86 19.39 -0.27
N ALA A 36 -5.24 19.12 0.88
CA ALA A 36 -4.31 18.02 1.01
C ALA A 36 -4.98 16.66 0.76
N ALA A 37 -6.20 16.46 1.27
CA ALA A 37 -6.99 15.25 1.04
C ALA A 37 -7.36 15.09 -0.44
N VAL A 38 -7.83 16.17 -1.10
CA VAL A 38 -8.14 16.17 -2.53
C VAL A 38 -6.91 15.84 -3.37
N LYS A 39 -5.78 16.53 -3.13
CA LYS A 39 -4.52 16.25 -3.84
C LYS A 39 -4.02 14.82 -3.63
N LYS A 40 -4.17 14.27 -2.42
CA LYS A 40 -3.84 12.88 -2.13
C LYS A 40 -4.71 11.93 -2.97
N ARG A 41 -6.03 12.13 -3.01
CA ARG A 41 -6.96 11.32 -3.80
C ARG A 41 -6.63 11.38 -5.29
N GLU A 42 -6.52 12.56 -5.87
CA GLU A 42 -6.18 12.73 -7.30
C GLU A 42 -4.89 12.00 -7.68
N LYS A 43 -3.84 12.12 -6.84
CA LYS A 43 -2.57 11.43 -7.06
C LYS A 43 -2.72 9.92 -7.13
N TYR A 44 -3.43 9.31 -6.17
CA TYR A 44 -3.56 7.85 -6.11
C TYR A 44 -4.63 7.32 -7.06
N GLU A 45 -5.68 8.08 -7.32
CA GLU A 45 -6.77 7.69 -8.23
C GLU A 45 -6.23 7.38 -9.63
N ASN A 46 -5.37 8.24 -10.16
CA ASN A 46 -4.74 8.03 -11.47
C ASN A 46 -3.86 6.76 -11.52
N SER A 47 -3.14 6.48 -10.44
CA SER A 47 -2.31 5.26 -10.35
C SER A 47 -3.17 4.00 -10.19
N LEU A 48 -4.20 4.05 -9.35
CA LEU A 48 -5.04 2.89 -9.02
C LEU A 48 -6.00 2.51 -10.15
N LYS A 49 -6.49 3.47 -10.94
CA LYS A 49 -7.34 3.21 -12.14
C LYS A 49 -6.64 2.33 -13.18
N ASN A 50 -5.31 2.37 -13.22
CA ASN A 50 -4.52 1.56 -14.15
C ASN A 50 -4.19 0.16 -13.61
N VAL A 51 -4.63 -0.20 -12.41
CA VAL A 51 -4.41 -1.52 -11.82
C VAL A 51 -5.54 -2.47 -12.25
N PRO A 52 -5.26 -3.52 -13.05
CA PRO A 52 -6.30 -4.33 -13.69
C PRO A 52 -7.31 -4.93 -12.70
N ILE A 53 -6.85 -5.34 -11.52
CA ILE A 53 -7.73 -5.96 -10.51
C ILE A 53 -8.72 -4.97 -9.90
N LEU A 54 -8.44 -3.67 -9.97
CA LEU A 54 -9.32 -2.62 -9.46
C LEU A 54 -10.30 -2.10 -10.51
N SER A 55 -10.28 -2.62 -11.74
CA SER A 55 -11.15 -2.16 -12.84
C SER A 55 -12.65 -2.35 -12.61
N THR A 56 -13.03 -3.22 -11.68
CA THR A 56 -14.44 -3.53 -11.33
C THR A 56 -14.95 -2.74 -10.13
N ILE A 57 -14.09 -1.95 -9.49
CA ILE A 57 -14.42 -1.13 -8.31
C ILE A 57 -15.09 0.15 -8.77
N ASP A 58 -16.14 0.57 -8.07
CA ASP A 58 -16.80 1.84 -8.35
C ASP A 58 -15.98 3.06 -7.86
N ALA A 59 -16.41 4.27 -8.26
CA ALA A 59 -15.70 5.50 -7.93
C ALA A 59 -15.69 5.79 -6.41
N TYR A 60 -16.72 5.37 -5.68
CA TYR A 60 -16.82 5.57 -4.24
C TYR A 60 -15.83 4.64 -3.50
N GLU A 61 -15.83 3.35 -3.86
CA GLU A 61 -14.90 2.35 -3.32
C GLU A 61 -13.43 2.72 -3.62
N LEU A 62 -13.17 3.17 -4.86
CA LEU A 62 -11.84 3.65 -5.25
C LEU A 62 -11.40 4.84 -4.38
N GLY A 63 -12.30 5.78 -4.10
CA GLY A 63 -12.06 6.89 -3.19
C GLY A 63 -11.66 6.44 -1.78
N GLN A 64 -12.33 5.42 -1.24
CA GLN A 64 -12.00 4.85 0.06
C GLN A 64 -10.62 4.18 0.07
N ILE A 65 -10.26 3.51 -1.02
CA ILE A 65 -8.91 2.96 -1.18
C ILE A 65 -7.86 4.08 -1.21
N CYS A 66 -8.10 5.16 -1.98
CA CYS A 66 -7.21 6.31 -2.04
C CYS A 66 -6.96 6.96 -0.67
N ASP A 67 -7.96 6.98 0.19
CA ASP A 67 -7.84 7.52 1.56
C ASP A 67 -6.99 6.61 2.47
N ALA A 68 -7.06 5.29 2.26
CA ALA A 68 -6.41 4.28 3.10
C ALA A 68 -4.97 3.95 2.68
N VAL A 69 -4.60 4.19 1.42
CA VAL A 69 -3.26 3.85 0.92
C VAL A 69 -2.18 4.78 1.45
N ASN A 70 -0.97 4.23 1.55
CA ASN A 70 0.27 4.95 1.80
C ASN A 70 1.24 4.76 0.63
N SER A 71 2.29 5.60 0.56
CA SER A 71 3.36 5.45 -0.42
C SER A 71 4.65 5.10 0.28
N GLU A 72 5.35 4.09 -0.24
CA GLU A 72 6.68 3.68 0.20
C GLU A 72 7.63 3.72 -0.99
N LYS A 73 8.92 3.91 -0.71
CA LYS A 73 9.99 3.85 -1.70
C LYS A 73 10.91 2.68 -1.39
N ALA A 74 11.40 2.04 -2.42
CA ALA A 74 12.46 1.04 -2.32
C ALA A 74 13.54 1.38 -3.35
N ASN A 75 14.81 1.36 -2.94
CA ASN A 75 15.92 1.55 -3.86
C ASN A 75 16.21 0.26 -4.60
N LYS A 76 16.87 0.35 -5.74
CA LYS A 76 17.32 -0.83 -6.48
C LYS A 76 18.13 -1.77 -5.57
N GLY A 77 17.72 -3.05 -5.55
CA GLY A 77 18.32 -4.10 -4.74
C GLY A 77 17.68 -4.30 -3.36
N ASP A 78 16.79 -3.40 -2.92
CA ASP A 78 16.11 -3.54 -1.63
C ASP A 78 15.11 -4.70 -1.68
N TYR A 79 15.05 -5.47 -0.59
CA TYR A 79 13.99 -6.44 -0.35
C TYR A 79 12.73 -5.71 0.14
N ILE A 80 11.70 -5.65 -0.72
CA ILE A 80 10.38 -5.10 -0.37
C ILE A 80 9.62 -6.10 0.52
N ILE A 81 9.77 -7.39 0.20
CA ILE A 81 9.22 -8.52 0.95
C ILE A 81 10.33 -9.57 1.07
N LYS A 82 10.41 -10.25 2.20
CA LYS A 82 11.27 -11.42 2.39
C LYS A 82 10.45 -12.68 2.59
N GLN A 83 10.83 -13.74 1.90
CA GLN A 83 10.21 -15.07 2.03
C GLN A 83 10.22 -15.53 3.50
N GLY A 84 9.11 -16.10 3.95
CA GLY A 84 8.97 -16.63 5.30
C GLY A 84 8.60 -15.60 6.38
N GLU A 85 8.70 -14.29 6.11
CA GLU A 85 8.26 -13.27 7.06
C GLU A 85 6.73 -13.19 7.14
N LYS A 86 6.22 -12.68 8.25
CA LYS A 86 4.79 -12.41 8.42
C LYS A 86 4.38 -11.26 7.50
N GLY A 87 3.31 -11.47 6.72
CA GLY A 87 2.79 -10.45 5.83
C GLY A 87 1.69 -9.62 6.50
N ASP A 88 1.86 -8.31 6.52
CA ASP A 88 0.91 -7.34 7.07
C ASP A 88 0.48 -6.25 6.08
N LYS A 89 1.11 -6.21 4.90
CA LYS A 89 0.86 -5.23 3.84
C LYS A 89 0.63 -5.88 2.49
N PHE A 90 -0.23 -5.25 1.70
CA PHE A 90 -0.42 -5.46 0.27
C PHE A 90 0.29 -4.34 -0.48
N PHE A 91 0.86 -4.64 -1.62
CA PHE A 91 1.66 -3.71 -2.43
C PHE A 91 1.16 -3.64 -3.86
N ILE A 92 1.13 -2.43 -4.41
CA ILE A 92 0.94 -2.14 -5.83
C ILE A 92 2.18 -1.39 -6.31
N LEU A 93 2.75 -1.81 -7.43
CA LEU A 93 3.92 -1.16 -8.03
C LEU A 93 3.46 0.03 -8.87
N ASP A 94 3.68 1.24 -8.36
CA ASP A 94 3.29 2.49 -9.02
C ASP A 94 4.35 3.00 -10.00
N GLU A 95 5.64 2.82 -9.67
CA GLU A 95 6.78 3.12 -10.55
C GLU A 95 7.91 2.14 -10.31
N GLY A 96 8.70 1.91 -11.36
CA GLY A 96 9.85 1.01 -11.32
C GLY A 96 9.53 -0.41 -11.76
N GLU A 97 10.47 -1.30 -11.53
CA GLU A 97 10.39 -2.74 -11.78
C GLU A 97 10.87 -3.52 -10.55
N ALA A 98 10.23 -4.65 -10.28
CA ALA A 98 10.61 -5.57 -9.22
C ALA A 98 10.50 -7.01 -9.71
N TYR A 99 11.03 -7.96 -8.96
CA TYR A 99 10.87 -9.38 -9.26
C TYR A 99 10.65 -10.18 -7.97
N ALA A 100 9.88 -11.27 -8.09
CA ALA A 100 9.77 -12.25 -7.03
C ALA A 100 10.87 -13.30 -7.16
N ALA A 101 11.53 -13.61 -6.07
CA ALA A 101 12.51 -14.67 -5.96
C ALA A 101 12.11 -15.64 -4.85
N LYS A 102 12.31 -16.94 -5.09
CA LYS A 102 11.95 -17.99 -4.15
C LYS A 102 13.09 -18.98 -3.95
N VAL A 103 13.33 -19.33 -2.70
CA VAL A 103 14.14 -20.48 -2.31
C VAL A 103 13.20 -21.68 -2.20
N PHE A 104 13.39 -22.72 -3.02
CA PHE A 104 12.55 -23.92 -3.02
C PHE A 104 13.00 -24.92 -1.96
N ASN A 105 14.31 -25.12 -1.83
CA ASN A 105 14.90 -26.01 -0.83
C ASN A 105 15.92 -25.25 0.02
N PRO A 106 15.98 -25.50 1.33
CA PRO A 106 16.98 -24.87 2.20
C PRO A 106 18.40 -25.07 1.65
N GLY A 107 19.16 -23.97 1.52
CA GLY A 107 20.53 -23.97 1.01
C GLY A 107 20.67 -23.79 -0.49
N GLU A 108 19.57 -23.79 -1.25
CA GLU A 108 19.60 -23.44 -2.68
C GLU A 108 19.55 -21.92 -2.88
N PRO A 109 20.09 -21.41 -4.02
CA PRO A 109 19.98 -19.99 -4.34
C PRO A 109 18.52 -19.62 -4.67
N GLU A 110 18.19 -18.36 -4.43
CA GLU A 110 16.90 -17.79 -4.84
C GLU A 110 16.75 -17.86 -6.37
N GLN A 111 15.60 -18.30 -6.84
CA GLN A 111 15.27 -18.36 -8.26
C GLN A 111 14.20 -17.30 -8.58
N ASN A 112 14.39 -16.51 -9.65
CA ASN A 112 13.37 -15.59 -10.14
C ASN A 112 12.15 -16.40 -10.63
N VAL A 113 10.99 -16.11 -10.04
CA VAL A 113 9.73 -16.80 -10.37
C VAL A 113 8.73 -15.88 -11.08
N LYS A 114 8.88 -14.56 -10.98
CA LYS A 114 8.00 -13.59 -11.64
C LYS A 114 8.63 -12.19 -11.65
N ASP A 115 8.51 -11.51 -12.78
CA ASP A 115 8.78 -10.07 -12.88
C ASP A 115 7.50 -9.25 -12.66
N TYR A 116 7.67 -8.08 -12.05
CA TYR A 116 6.61 -7.09 -11.80
C TYR A 116 6.96 -5.77 -12.46
N LYS A 117 5.94 -5.15 -13.05
CA LYS A 117 5.99 -3.82 -13.69
C LYS A 117 4.92 -2.90 -13.11
N LYS A 118 4.97 -1.64 -13.48
CA LYS A 118 3.95 -0.66 -13.10
C LYS A 118 2.53 -1.18 -13.32
N GLY A 119 1.68 -1.07 -12.28
CA GLY A 119 0.30 -1.55 -12.24
C GLY A 119 0.15 -2.98 -11.72
N ASP A 120 1.24 -3.73 -11.58
CA ASP A 120 1.19 -5.04 -10.95
C ASP A 120 1.10 -4.92 -9.42
N TYR A 121 0.63 -5.98 -8.78
CA TYR A 121 0.49 -6.06 -7.34
C TYR A 121 1.09 -7.36 -6.80
N PHE A 122 1.41 -7.38 -5.50
CA PHE A 122 1.97 -8.53 -4.81
C PHE A 122 1.75 -8.47 -3.29
N GLY A 123 2.01 -9.59 -2.64
CA GLY A 123 1.88 -9.73 -1.18
C GLY A 123 0.47 -10.07 -0.69
N GLU A 124 -0.49 -10.28 -1.60
CA GLU A 124 -1.87 -10.65 -1.33
C GLU A 124 -2.00 -12.02 -0.66
N LEU A 125 -1.13 -12.99 -1.03
CA LEU A 125 -1.23 -14.38 -0.55
C LEU A 125 -1.16 -14.49 0.95
N ALA A 126 -0.21 -13.78 1.57
CA ALA A 126 -0.05 -13.77 3.02
C ALA A 126 -1.25 -13.15 3.75
N LEU A 127 -1.98 -12.24 3.09
CA LEU A 127 -3.16 -11.60 3.66
C LEU A 127 -4.43 -12.43 3.49
N LEU A 128 -4.55 -13.11 2.35
CA LEU A 128 -5.71 -13.97 2.02
C LEU A 128 -5.71 -15.27 2.81
N ARG A 129 -4.54 -15.90 2.95
CA ARG A 129 -4.39 -17.24 3.56
C ARG A 129 -3.90 -17.21 5.00
N ASP A 130 -3.52 -16.04 5.52
CA ASP A 130 -2.85 -15.87 6.82
C ASP A 130 -1.56 -16.71 6.97
N GLU A 131 -0.84 -16.84 5.84
CA GLU A 131 0.40 -17.60 5.72
C GLU A 131 1.62 -16.65 5.71
N PRO A 132 2.82 -17.15 5.99
CA PRO A 132 4.05 -16.39 5.74
C PRO A 132 4.21 -16.02 4.26
N ARG A 133 5.06 -15.04 3.98
CA ARG A 133 5.39 -14.60 2.61
C ARG A 133 5.92 -15.78 1.78
N ALA A 134 5.27 -16.08 0.67
CA ALA A 134 5.57 -17.23 -0.17
C ALA A 134 6.87 -17.09 -0.98
N ALA A 135 7.34 -15.87 -1.20
CA ALA A 135 8.55 -15.51 -1.93
C ALA A 135 9.08 -14.17 -1.45
N SER A 136 10.34 -13.87 -1.69
CA SER A 136 10.91 -12.54 -1.59
C SER A 136 10.47 -11.70 -2.79
N VAL A 137 10.33 -10.37 -2.62
CA VAL A 137 10.17 -9.42 -3.73
C VAL A 137 11.26 -8.37 -3.62
N ILE A 138 12.05 -8.22 -4.69
CA ILE A 138 13.26 -7.40 -4.72
C ILE A 138 13.08 -6.31 -5.80
N ALA A 139 13.44 -5.09 -5.46
CA ALA A 139 13.42 -3.95 -6.37
C ALA A 139 14.52 -4.11 -7.44
N LYS A 140 14.14 -4.17 -8.71
CA LYS A 140 15.05 -4.27 -9.87
C LYS A 140 15.57 -2.89 -10.28
N THR A 141 14.76 -1.87 -10.05
CA THR A 141 15.07 -0.44 -10.19
C THR A 141 14.63 0.28 -8.93
N ASP A 142 14.85 1.59 -8.83
CA ASP A 142 14.18 2.39 -7.80
C ASP A 142 12.67 2.32 -8.01
N CYS A 143 11.93 1.99 -6.94
CA CYS A 143 10.51 1.74 -6.98
C CYS A 143 9.73 2.72 -6.11
N ARG A 144 8.53 3.09 -6.58
CA ARG A 144 7.48 3.68 -5.75
C ARG A 144 6.35 2.68 -5.61
N LEU A 145 5.97 2.42 -4.37
CA LEU A 145 4.97 1.44 -3.98
C LEU A 145 3.76 2.15 -3.38
N ILE A 146 2.58 1.68 -3.70
CA ILE A 146 1.34 2.01 -3.00
C ILE A 146 1.03 0.83 -2.10
N THR A 147 0.81 1.10 -0.80
CA THR A 147 0.63 0.04 0.20
C THR A 147 -0.70 0.17 0.92
N LEU A 148 -1.31 -0.98 1.23
CA LEU A 148 -2.45 -1.13 2.12
C LEU A 148 -2.08 -2.03 3.27
N ASP A 149 -2.42 -1.66 4.51
CA ASP A 149 -2.29 -2.56 5.65
C ASP A 149 -3.34 -3.70 5.58
N ARG A 150 -3.15 -4.73 6.41
CA ARG A 150 -4.01 -5.92 6.46
C ARG A 150 -5.48 -5.58 6.73
N LEU A 151 -5.77 -4.62 7.62
CA LEU A 151 -7.14 -4.26 7.98
C LEU A 151 -7.84 -3.53 6.84
N ALA A 152 -7.16 -2.56 6.24
CA ALA A 152 -7.66 -1.83 5.07
C ALA A 152 -7.84 -2.78 3.87
N PHE A 153 -6.88 -3.70 3.64
CA PHE A 153 -6.97 -4.72 2.60
C PHE A 153 -8.24 -5.58 2.75
N LYS A 154 -8.46 -6.17 3.91
CA LYS A 154 -9.64 -7.02 4.17
C LYS A 154 -10.94 -6.24 4.03
N ARG A 155 -10.99 -5.01 4.54
CA ARG A 155 -12.19 -4.17 4.48
C ARG A 155 -12.54 -3.70 3.07
N LEU A 156 -11.54 -3.23 2.32
CA LEU A 156 -11.74 -2.53 1.05
C LEU A 156 -11.63 -3.46 -0.16
N LEU A 157 -10.78 -4.48 -0.09
CA LEU A 157 -10.57 -5.44 -1.17
C LEU A 157 -11.23 -6.81 -0.91
N GLY A 158 -11.95 -6.96 0.21
CA GLY A 158 -12.72 -8.17 0.51
C GLY A 158 -13.66 -8.59 -0.61
N PRO A 159 -14.42 -7.69 -1.26
CA PRO A 159 -15.25 -8.03 -2.42
C PRO A 159 -14.47 -8.64 -3.60
N LEU A 160 -13.19 -8.32 -3.73
CA LEU A 160 -12.30 -8.86 -4.76
C LEU A 160 -11.55 -10.13 -4.34
N GLU A 161 -11.80 -10.64 -3.13
CA GLU A 161 -11.07 -11.78 -2.57
C GLU A 161 -11.09 -13.00 -3.50
N LYS A 162 -12.25 -13.34 -4.06
CA LYS A 162 -12.40 -14.47 -5.00
C LYS A 162 -11.57 -14.27 -6.27
N LEU A 163 -11.48 -13.04 -6.77
CA LEU A 163 -10.69 -12.71 -7.95
C LEU A 163 -9.19 -12.79 -7.63
N LEU A 164 -8.79 -12.27 -6.47
CA LEU A 164 -7.43 -12.36 -5.97
C LEU A 164 -7.01 -13.82 -5.73
N GLN A 165 -7.87 -14.66 -5.15
CA GLN A 165 -7.63 -16.09 -4.95
C GLN A 165 -7.44 -16.81 -6.29
N ARG A 166 -8.34 -16.60 -7.25
CA ARG A 166 -8.22 -17.21 -8.59
C ARG A 166 -6.92 -16.81 -9.30
N ASN A 167 -6.54 -15.54 -9.22
CA ASN A 167 -5.27 -15.07 -9.79
C ASN A 167 -4.07 -15.70 -9.06
N SER A 168 -4.18 -15.93 -7.75
CA SER A 168 -3.12 -16.57 -6.96
C SER A 168 -2.92 -18.06 -7.30
N GLU A 169 -3.98 -18.78 -7.67
CA GLU A 169 -3.91 -20.17 -8.11
C GLU A 169 -3.14 -20.33 -9.43
N MET A 170 -3.17 -19.32 -10.29
CA MET A 170 -2.35 -19.31 -11.49
C MET A 170 -0.85 -19.31 -11.16
N TYR A 171 -0.42 -18.69 -10.06
CA TYR A 171 0.99 -18.77 -9.61
C TYR A 171 1.41 -20.19 -9.22
N GLN A 172 0.50 -20.99 -8.68
CA GLN A 172 0.80 -22.39 -8.31
C GLN A 172 0.98 -23.27 -9.55
N LYS A 173 0.20 -23.04 -10.62
CA LYS A 173 0.36 -23.77 -11.89
C LYS A 173 1.69 -23.48 -12.57
N TYR A 174 2.19 -22.24 -12.49
CA TYR A 174 3.51 -21.90 -13.01
C TYR A 174 4.66 -22.53 -12.20
N ASN A 175 4.44 -22.80 -10.90
CA ASN A 175 5.43 -23.43 -10.03
C ASN A 175 5.39 -24.97 -10.05
N ALA A 176 4.31 -25.59 -10.54
CA ALA A 176 4.15 -27.04 -10.64
C ALA A 176 4.56 -27.63 -12.01
N GLY A 177 4.90 -26.79 -12.97
CA GLY A 177 5.24 -27.17 -14.36
C GLY A 177 6.73 -27.13 -14.70
N LYS A 178 7.61 -27.18 -13.69
CA LYS A 178 9.06 -27.38 -13.89
C LYS A 178 9.55 -28.57 -13.09
#